data_cb0cf0ffff8c7cd315cafe3adbc87bb6
#
_entry.id   cb0cf0ffff8c7cd315cafe3adbc87bb6
#
_cell.length_a   1.000
_cell.length_b   1.000
_cell.length_c   1.000
_cell.angle_alpha   90.00
_cell.angle_beta   90.00
_cell.angle_gamma   90.00
#
_symmetry.space_group_name_H-M   'P 1'
#
loop_
_entity.id
_entity.type
_entity.pdbx_description
1 polymer ?
#
loop_
_entity_poly.entity_id
_entity_poly.type
_entity_poly.pdbx_seq_one_letter_code
_entity_poly.pdbx_strand_id
1 'polypeptide(L)'
;MKRTYFDMNDIRFLLFEVHGIEELTRHPRFAHVGGREEMELLLQTARDIADREMFPFYKEMDSQPVVYRDGGVRTHPQLRNIFRAVADAGWFAATTDFEDGGIQLPYTLFSTAHMIFEAANNSAQGYLGVSTGAIDLITTFGSEELKKTFVPPMMEGRWQGTMALTEPQAGSSLSDIRTTARPTPDGAFHISGQKIFISAGEHEACDNFIHLTLARIDGAPAGTKGISLFLIPKFLPSAEGDLVYNHVECVADFQKMGQRGYATTHLVFGETGPTVGYMVGEAHRGLACMFQMMNAARIAVGQTAAAIASAAYHYSLNYARERPQGRHILEKDPLKPQIPIIRHADIRRMLLAQKCFIEGSFSLVTECLKLVDLEKISEGEDQRRARLLLELLTPIVKTYPSEEGIRSVSQALQIFGGYGYTMDFDAQQYYRDIRIMA
;
A
#
# COMPACT_ATOMS: atom_id res chain seq x y z
N MET A 1 -18.52 13.88 18.03
CA MET A 1 -17.93 14.24 16.73
C MET A 1 -17.99 13.03 15.79
N LYS A 2 -18.77 13.08 14.69
CA LYS A 2 -18.77 12.01 13.68
C LYS A 2 -17.44 12.13 12.93
N ARG A 3 -16.53 11.17 13.10
CA ARG A 3 -15.23 11.20 12.43
C ARG A 3 -15.43 10.82 10.96
N THR A 4 -14.98 11.68 10.06
CA THR A 4 -14.93 11.42 8.62
C THR A 4 -13.45 11.48 8.21
N TYR A 5 -12.99 10.57 7.42
CA TYR A 5 -11.61 10.48 6.93
C TYR A 5 -11.54 10.57 5.40
N PHE A 6 -12.68 10.42 4.72
CA PHE A 6 -12.75 10.34 3.27
C PHE A 6 -14.15 10.75 2.77
N ASP A 7 -14.26 11.53 1.71
CA ASP A 7 -15.52 11.93 1.11
C ASP A 7 -15.82 11.11 -0.17
N MET A 8 -16.81 10.23 -0.07
CA MET A 8 -17.24 9.40 -1.19
C MET A 8 -17.86 10.21 -2.34
N ASN A 9 -18.44 11.41 -2.07
CA ASN A 9 -19.02 12.22 -3.14
C ASN A 9 -17.95 12.87 -4.00
N ASP A 10 -16.87 13.36 -3.38
CA ASP A 10 -15.71 13.89 -4.11
C ASP A 10 -15.10 12.81 -5.02
N ILE A 11 -14.96 11.59 -4.52
CA ILE A 11 -14.44 10.46 -5.32
C ILE A 11 -15.38 10.05 -6.44
N ARG A 12 -16.69 9.92 -6.18
CA ARG A 12 -17.68 9.63 -7.23
C ARG A 12 -17.64 10.66 -8.34
N PHE A 13 -17.58 11.94 -7.98
CA PHE A 13 -17.47 13.03 -8.95
C PHE A 13 -16.19 12.89 -9.79
N LEU A 14 -15.04 12.64 -9.18
CA LEU A 14 -13.79 12.47 -9.91
C LEU A 14 -13.83 11.26 -10.84
N LEU A 15 -14.27 10.10 -10.35
CA LEU A 15 -14.29 8.87 -11.13
C LEU A 15 -15.23 8.96 -12.34
N PHE A 16 -16.45 9.43 -12.13
CA PHE A 16 -17.49 9.32 -13.14
C PHE A 16 -17.67 10.60 -13.97
N GLU A 17 -17.65 11.78 -13.35
CA GLU A 17 -17.89 13.05 -14.08
C GLU A 17 -16.61 13.64 -14.67
N VAL A 18 -15.45 13.44 -14.02
CA VAL A 18 -14.18 14.00 -14.50
C VAL A 18 -13.43 12.99 -15.38
N HIS A 19 -13.26 11.76 -14.90
CA HIS A 19 -12.46 10.75 -15.59
C HIS A 19 -13.26 9.74 -16.40
N GLY A 20 -14.58 9.65 -16.23
CA GLY A 20 -15.47 8.79 -17.02
C GLY A 20 -15.06 7.32 -17.01
N ILE A 21 -14.71 6.77 -15.83
CA ILE A 21 -14.13 5.41 -15.72
C ILE A 21 -15.10 4.31 -16.17
N GLU A 22 -16.40 4.56 -16.21
CA GLU A 22 -17.41 3.64 -16.73
C GLU A 22 -17.17 3.27 -18.21
N GLU A 23 -16.42 4.08 -18.94
CA GLU A 23 -16.04 3.74 -20.31
C GLU A 23 -15.13 2.50 -20.40
N LEU A 24 -14.39 2.19 -19.34
CA LEU A 24 -13.52 1.00 -19.27
C LEU A 24 -14.34 -0.29 -19.44
N THR A 25 -15.59 -0.33 -18.93
CA THR A 25 -16.46 -1.51 -19.02
C THR A 25 -17.08 -1.74 -20.37
N ARG A 26 -16.92 -0.81 -21.34
CA ARG A 26 -17.26 -1.06 -22.73
C ARG A 26 -16.31 -2.07 -23.39
N HIS A 27 -15.11 -2.24 -22.84
CA HIS A 27 -14.17 -3.24 -23.32
C HIS A 27 -14.53 -4.64 -22.78
N PRO A 28 -14.49 -5.71 -23.62
CA PRO A 28 -14.87 -7.07 -23.22
C PRO A 28 -14.16 -7.55 -21.93
N ARG A 29 -12.91 -7.16 -21.73
CA ARG A 29 -12.14 -7.52 -20.54
C ARG A 29 -12.83 -7.11 -19.24
N PHE A 30 -13.49 -5.96 -19.20
CA PHE A 30 -14.09 -5.39 -18.00
C PHE A 30 -15.63 -5.33 -18.04
N ALA A 31 -16.25 -5.86 -19.11
CA ALA A 31 -17.71 -5.80 -19.30
C ALA A 31 -18.50 -6.50 -18.17
N HIS A 32 -17.90 -7.49 -17.51
CA HIS A 32 -18.51 -8.21 -16.39
C HIS A 32 -18.69 -7.36 -15.12
N VAL A 33 -17.98 -6.24 -15.00
CA VAL A 33 -18.06 -5.34 -13.85
C VAL A 33 -19.40 -4.60 -13.81
N GLY A 34 -20.06 -4.45 -14.97
CA GLY A 34 -21.31 -3.71 -15.10
C GLY A 34 -21.10 -2.21 -15.31
N GLY A 35 -22.08 -1.41 -14.90
CA GLY A 35 -22.06 0.03 -15.05
C GLY A 35 -21.68 0.78 -13.77
N ARG A 36 -22.04 2.05 -13.74
CA ARG A 36 -21.76 2.94 -12.61
C ARG A 36 -22.30 2.42 -11.28
N GLU A 37 -23.53 1.91 -11.27
CA GLU A 37 -24.19 1.45 -10.04
C GLU A 37 -23.43 0.28 -9.39
N GLU A 38 -22.97 -0.67 -10.19
CA GLU A 38 -22.17 -1.81 -9.74
C GLU A 38 -20.79 -1.39 -9.24
N MET A 39 -20.13 -0.44 -9.93
CA MET A 39 -18.86 0.14 -9.49
C MET A 39 -19.01 0.87 -8.15
N GLU A 40 -20.08 1.67 -7.98
CA GLU A 40 -20.38 2.35 -6.72
C GLU A 40 -20.66 1.37 -5.58
N LEU A 41 -21.32 0.24 -5.86
CA LEU A 41 -21.55 -0.82 -4.88
C LEU A 41 -20.25 -1.48 -4.42
N LEU A 42 -19.33 -1.77 -5.35
CA LEU A 42 -17.99 -2.28 -5.01
C LEU A 42 -17.22 -1.31 -4.10
N LEU A 43 -17.21 -0.02 -4.43
CA LEU A 43 -16.56 0.98 -3.61
C LEU A 43 -17.25 1.17 -2.25
N GLN A 44 -18.57 0.99 -2.18
CA GLN A 44 -19.30 1.01 -0.91
C GLN A 44 -18.93 -0.19 -0.03
N THR A 45 -18.72 -1.38 -0.62
CA THR A 45 -18.23 -2.55 0.12
C THR A 45 -16.85 -2.28 0.75
N ALA A 46 -15.94 -1.68 -0.01
CA ALA A 46 -14.64 -1.27 0.53
C ALA A 46 -14.80 -0.23 1.67
N ARG A 47 -15.70 0.74 1.50
CA ARG A 47 -16.00 1.74 2.53
C ARG A 47 -16.52 1.09 3.81
N ASP A 48 -17.41 0.12 3.69
CA ASP A 48 -18.00 -0.58 4.84
C ASP A 48 -16.96 -1.39 5.62
N ILE A 49 -16.01 -2.02 4.92
CA ILE A 49 -14.85 -2.69 5.55
C ILE A 49 -13.99 -1.66 6.29
N ALA A 50 -13.65 -0.55 5.62
CA ALA A 50 -12.85 0.52 6.20
C ALA A 50 -13.48 1.10 7.47
N ASP A 51 -14.79 1.36 7.45
CA ASP A 51 -15.53 1.94 8.58
C ASP A 51 -15.65 0.98 9.77
N ARG A 52 -15.73 -0.34 9.53
CA ARG A 52 -15.92 -1.33 10.60
C ARG A 52 -14.62 -1.91 11.12
N GLU A 53 -13.69 -2.24 10.23
CA GLU A 53 -12.54 -3.07 10.56
C GLU A 53 -11.22 -2.28 10.64
N MET A 54 -11.13 -1.07 10.01
CA MET A 54 -9.86 -0.35 9.91
C MET A 54 -9.83 0.96 10.70
N PHE A 55 -10.75 1.89 10.39
CA PHE A 55 -10.74 3.23 10.96
C PHE A 55 -10.89 3.29 12.48
N PRO A 56 -11.73 2.45 13.13
CA PRO A 56 -11.84 2.45 14.59
C PRO A 56 -10.54 2.12 15.32
N PHE A 57 -9.66 1.36 14.67
CA PHE A 57 -8.40 0.86 15.24
C PHE A 57 -7.15 1.64 14.82
N TYR A 58 -7.30 2.71 14.02
CA TYR A 58 -6.17 3.51 13.52
C TYR A 58 -5.28 4.05 14.64
N LYS A 59 -5.89 4.69 15.63
CA LYS A 59 -5.16 5.23 16.81
C LYS A 59 -4.59 4.12 17.68
N GLU A 60 -5.32 3.05 17.89
CA GLU A 60 -4.92 1.95 18.74
C GLU A 60 -3.71 1.22 18.18
N MET A 61 -3.67 0.97 16.88
CA MET A 61 -2.51 0.37 16.20
C MET A 61 -1.23 1.24 16.29
N ASP A 62 -1.35 2.56 16.35
CA ASP A 62 -0.20 3.44 16.57
C ASP A 62 0.26 3.42 18.05
N SER A 63 -0.68 3.41 18.99
CA SER A 63 -0.37 3.43 20.44
C SER A 63 0.08 2.07 20.97
N GLN A 64 -0.28 0.98 20.27
CA GLN A 64 0.20 -0.39 20.51
C GLN A 64 1.06 -0.81 19.29
N PRO A 65 2.29 -0.27 19.16
CA PRO A 65 3.11 -0.49 17.99
C PRO A 65 3.51 -1.95 17.85
N VAL A 66 3.85 -2.33 16.62
CA VAL A 66 4.49 -3.62 16.36
C VAL A 66 5.76 -3.76 17.19
N VAL A 67 5.98 -4.95 17.74
CA VAL A 67 7.19 -5.26 18.52
C VAL A 67 7.71 -6.65 18.16
N TYR A 68 9.03 -6.78 18.12
CA TYR A 68 9.69 -8.08 18.07
C TYR A 68 9.92 -8.59 19.49
N ARG A 69 9.33 -9.72 19.86
CA ARG A 69 9.44 -10.34 21.19
C ARG A 69 9.28 -11.85 21.09
N ASP A 70 10.04 -12.58 21.94
CA ASP A 70 9.95 -14.04 22.05
C ASP A 70 10.12 -14.75 20.70
N GLY A 71 11.07 -14.28 19.87
CA GLY A 71 11.40 -14.88 18.56
C GLY A 71 10.36 -14.63 17.46
N GLY A 72 9.44 -13.68 17.64
CA GLY A 72 8.42 -13.36 16.63
C GLY A 72 7.94 -11.91 16.67
N VAL A 73 7.28 -11.50 15.62
CA VAL A 73 6.69 -10.17 15.47
C VAL A 73 5.26 -10.19 15.98
N ARG A 74 4.95 -9.32 16.94
CA ARG A 74 3.64 -9.16 17.55
C ARG A 74 2.96 -7.92 16.97
N THR A 75 1.78 -8.13 16.39
CA THR A 75 0.96 -7.07 15.79
C THR A 75 -0.36 -6.91 16.52
N HIS A 76 -1.09 -5.86 16.21
CA HIS A 76 -2.41 -5.65 16.77
C HIS A 76 -3.37 -6.80 16.34
N PRO A 77 -4.15 -7.40 17.26
CA PRO A 77 -5.00 -8.57 16.95
C PRO A 77 -6.03 -8.31 15.84
N GLN A 78 -6.48 -7.07 15.68
CA GLN A 78 -7.43 -6.66 14.65
C GLN A 78 -6.91 -6.92 13.22
N LEU A 79 -5.59 -7.01 13.02
CA LEU A 79 -5.01 -7.26 11.70
C LEU A 79 -5.56 -8.54 11.06
N ARG A 80 -5.74 -9.61 11.82
CA ARG A 80 -6.34 -10.87 11.32
C ARG A 80 -7.78 -10.69 10.82
N ASN A 81 -8.57 -9.87 11.53
CA ASN A 81 -9.95 -9.58 11.11
C ASN A 81 -9.99 -8.75 9.83
N ILE A 82 -9.06 -7.80 9.68
CA ILE A 82 -8.90 -7.00 8.46
C ILE A 82 -8.57 -7.91 7.28
N PHE A 83 -7.58 -8.81 7.42
CA PHE A 83 -7.22 -9.77 6.37
C PHE A 83 -8.42 -10.60 5.93
N ARG A 84 -9.17 -11.15 6.89
CA ARG A 84 -10.38 -11.95 6.60
C ARG A 84 -11.42 -11.13 5.86
N ALA A 85 -11.77 -9.92 6.35
CA ALA A 85 -12.78 -9.09 5.74
C ALA A 85 -12.43 -8.67 4.31
N VAL A 86 -11.15 -8.39 4.05
CA VAL A 86 -10.64 -8.04 2.72
C VAL A 86 -10.61 -9.24 1.78
N ALA A 87 -10.22 -10.42 2.29
CA ALA A 87 -10.23 -11.68 1.53
C ALA A 87 -11.65 -12.13 1.18
N ASP A 88 -12.56 -12.15 2.17
CA ASP A 88 -13.96 -12.53 1.98
C ASP A 88 -14.68 -11.64 0.94
N ALA A 89 -14.26 -10.39 0.82
CA ALA A 89 -14.76 -9.45 -0.19
C ALA A 89 -13.98 -9.52 -1.53
N GLY A 90 -13.00 -10.41 -1.66
CA GLY A 90 -12.26 -10.67 -2.90
C GLY A 90 -11.19 -9.63 -3.26
N TRP A 91 -10.83 -8.70 -2.38
CA TRP A 91 -9.92 -7.61 -2.72
C TRP A 91 -8.47 -8.05 -2.96
N PHE A 92 -8.02 -9.19 -2.44
CA PHE A 92 -6.69 -9.75 -2.78
C PHE A 92 -6.62 -10.31 -4.20
N ALA A 93 -7.76 -10.79 -4.74
CA ALA A 93 -7.87 -11.36 -6.08
C ALA A 93 -8.41 -10.36 -7.12
N ALA A 94 -8.63 -9.10 -6.74
CA ALA A 94 -9.43 -8.14 -7.47
C ALA A 94 -8.91 -7.86 -8.90
N THR A 95 -7.61 -7.69 -9.09
CA THR A 95 -6.99 -7.34 -10.39
C THR A 95 -6.46 -8.53 -11.17
N THR A 96 -6.36 -9.69 -10.54
CA THR A 96 -5.87 -10.93 -11.15
C THR A 96 -6.87 -11.42 -12.19
N ASP A 97 -6.38 -11.98 -13.29
CA ASP A 97 -7.18 -12.48 -14.40
C ASP A 97 -8.02 -13.70 -13.97
N PHE A 98 -9.15 -13.93 -14.63
CA PHE A 98 -10.02 -15.09 -14.36
C PHE A 98 -9.30 -16.43 -14.50
N GLU A 99 -8.38 -16.53 -15.47
CA GLU A 99 -7.58 -17.72 -15.72
C GLU A 99 -6.69 -18.11 -14.52
N ASP A 100 -6.23 -17.11 -13.78
CA ASP A 100 -5.44 -17.26 -12.56
C ASP A 100 -6.29 -17.23 -11.26
N GLY A 101 -7.62 -17.33 -11.39
CA GLY A 101 -8.56 -17.39 -10.26
C GLY A 101 -8.96 -16.03 -9.68
N GLY A 102 -8.69 -14.94 -10.37
CA GLY A 102 -9.02 -13.58 -9.95
C GLY A 102 -10.42 -13.10 -10.34
N ILE A 103 -10.70 -11.82 -10.08
CA ILE A 103 -11.98 -11.15 -10.36
C ILE A 103 -11.86 -10.23 -11.61
N GLN A 104 -10.66 -9.93 -12.02
CA GLN A 104 -10.34 -9.13 -13.22
C GLN A 104 -10.98 -7.73 -13.22
N LEU A 105 -10.99 -7.05 -12.06
CA LEU A 105 -11.45 -5.66 -11.98
C LEU A 105 -10.47 -4.69 -12.67
N PRO A 106 -10.97 -3.54 -13.18
CA PRO A 106 -10.11 -2.43 -13.54
C PRO A 106 -9.20 -2.01 -12.37
N TYR A 107 -7.93 -1.76 -12.67
CA TYR A 107 -6.97 -1.32 -11.66
C TYR A 107 -7.39 0.01 -11.01
N THR A 108 -8.10 0.86 -11.75
CA THR A 108 -8.70 2.10 -11.23
C THR A 108 -9.66 1.85 -10.07
N LEU A 109 -10.57 0.86 -10.18
CA LEU A 109 -11.52 0.53 -9.11
C LEU A 109 -10.82 -0.09 -7.91
N PHE A 110 -9.94 -1.05 -8.14
CA PHE A 110 -9.13 -1.68 -7.10
C PHE A 110 -8.33 -0.64 -6.30
N SER A 111 -7.59 0.22 -6.99
CA SER A 111 -6.78 1.24 -6.33
C SER A 111 -7.63 2.28 -5.58
N THR A 112 -8.81 2.63 -6.11
CA THR A 112 -9.75 3.52 -5.39
C THR A 112 -10.24 2.89 -4.08
N ALA A 113 -10.54 1.59 -4.07
CA ALA A 113 -10.86 0.87 -2.84
C ALA A 113 -9.70 0.90 -1.83
N HIS A 114 -8.48 0.67 -2.32
CA HIS A 114 -7.27 0.76 -1.51
C HIS A 114 -7.03 2.18 -0.98
N MET A 115 -7.36 3.23 -1.74
CA MET A 115 -7.31 4.64 -1.28
C MET A 115 -8.24 4.88 -0.09
N ILE A 116 -9.43 4.26 -0.08
CA ILE A 116 -10.35 4.32 1.06
C ILE A 116 -9.74 3.62 2.29
N PHE A 117 -9.12 2.45 2.11
CA PHE A 117 -8.43 1.71 3.17
C PHE A 117 -7.26 2.50 3.75
N GLU A 118 -6.44 3.14 2.91
CA GLU A 118 -5.31 3.97 3.31
C GLU A 118 -5.74 5.18 4.14
N ALA A 119 -6.80 5.86 3.73
CA ALA A 119 -7.36 6.97 4.47
C ALA A 119 -7.94 6.54 5.83
N ALA A 120 -8.46 5.32 5.92
CA ALA A 120 -8.99 4.75 7.15
C ALA A 120 -7.87 4.30 8.11
N ASN A 121 -6.88 3.55 7.59
CA ASN A 121 -5.77 3.02 8.37
C ASN A 121 -4.59 2.62 7.46
N ASN A 122 -3.70 3.56 7.21
CA ASN A 122 -2.55 3.34 6.32
C ASN A 122 -1.57 2.26 6.83
N SER A 123 -1.47 2.03 8.14
CA SER A 123 -0.64 0.96 8.70
C SER A 123 -1.20 -0.42 8.36
N ALA A 124 -2.51 -0.62 8.47
CA ALA A 124 -3.17 -1.88 8.10
C ALA A 124 -3.14 -2.11 6.59
N GLN A 125 -3.37 -1.05 5.80
CA GLN A 125 -3.35 -1.11 4.35
C GLN A 125 -1.98 -1.52 3.79
N GLY A 126 -0.88 -1.15 4.43
CA GLY A 126 0.46 -1.54 4.01
C GLY A 126 0.63 -3.06 3.84
N TYR A 127 0.07 -3.86 4.76
CA TYR A 127 0.10 -5.32 4.66
C TYR A 127 -0.65 -5.84 3.43
N LEU A 128 -1.80 -5.25 3.14
CA LEU A 128 -2.65 -5.65 2.00
C LEU A 128 -1.96 -5.31 0.67
N GLY A 129 -1.40 -4.09 0.56
CA GLY A 129 -0.76 -3.60 -0.64
C GLY A 129 0.47 -4.41 -1.06
N VAL A 130 1.32 -4.86 -0.12
CA VAL A 130 2.47 -5.71 -0.48
C VAL A 130 2.05 -7.12 -0.85
N SER A 131 0.95 -7.66 -0.27
CA SER A 131 0.40 -8.96 -0.68
C SER A 131 -0.13 -8.94 -2.10
N THR A 132 -0.96 -7.96 -2.45
CA THR A 132 -1.50 -7.83 -3.83
C THR A 132 -0.40 -7.65 -4.85
N GLY A 133 0.61 -6.82 -4.57
CA GLY A 133 1.75 -6.66 -5.45
C GLY A 133 2.60 -7.93 -5.61
N ALA A 134 2.71 -8.76 -4.58
CA ALA A 134 3.40 -10.05 -4.70
C ALA A 134 2.58 -11.06 -5.53
N ILE A 135 1.26 -11.08 -5.40
CA ILE A 135 0.36 -11.86 -6.25
C ILE A 135 0.55 -11.47 -7.71
N ASP A 136 0.51 -10.17 -8.04
CA ASP A 136 0.70 -9.67 -9.41
C ASP A 136 2.05 -10.08 -10.01
N LEU A 137 3.13 -10.07 -9.22
CA LEU A 137 4.44 -10.53 -9.69
C LEU A 137 4.48 -12.04 -9.97
N ILE A 138 3.88 -12.85 -9.09
CA ILE A 138 3.86 -14.30 -9.26
C ILE A 138 2.99 -14.68 -10.45
N THR A 139 1.82 -14.07 -10.63
CA THR A 139 0.93 -14.33 -11.78
C THR A 139 1.54 -13.90 -13.10
N THR A 140 2.33 -12.80 -13.10
CA THR A 140 2.97 -12.31 -14.33
C THR A 140 4.21 -13.10 -14.73
N PHE A 141 5.06 -13.48 -13.79
CA PHE A 141 6.40 -14.03 -14.07
C PHE A 141 6.65 -15.42 -13.52
N GLY A 142 5.80 -15.92 -12.63
CA GLY A 142 5.94 -17.25 -12.03
C GLY A 142 5.64 -18.36 -13.02
N SER A 143 6.27 -19.53 -12.81
CA SER A 143 5.86 -20.74 -13.51
C SER A 143 4.45 -21.15 -13.10
N GLU A 144 3.78 -21.97 -13.92
CA GLU A 144 2.43 -22.47 -13.61
C GLU A 144 2.41 -23.26 -12.28
N GLU A 145 3.49 -23.91 -11.91
CA GLU A 145 3.64 -24.60 -10.63
C GLU A 145 3.66 -23.60 -9.46
N LEU A 146 4.43 -22.51 -9.58
CA LEU A 146 4.48 -21.46 -8.58
C LEU A 146 3.12 -20.76 -8.42
N LYS A 147 2.47 -20.41 -9.53
CA LYS A 147 1.13 -19.82 -9.52
C LYS A 147 0.15 -20.73 -8.78
N LYS A 148 0.05 -21.99 -9.18
CA LYS A 148 -0.88 -22.96 -8.62
C LYS A 148 -0.65 -23.21 -7.12
N THR A 149 0.61 -23.19 -6.69
CA THR A 149 0.96 -23.49 -5.30
C THR A 149 0.78 -22.28 -4.37
N PHE A 150 1.22 -21.10 -4.80
CA PHE A 150 1.36 -19.96 -3.88
C PHE A 150 0.27 -18.90 -4.02
N VAL A 151 -0.32 -18.71 -5.20
CA VAL A 151 -1.29 -17.64 -5.43
C VAL A 151 -2.63 -17.86 -4.72
N PRO A 152 -3.29 -19.05 -4.76
CA PRO A 152 -4.58 -19.24 -4.12
C PRO A 152 -4.59 -18.92 -2.62
N PRO A 153 -3.68 -19.47 -1.78
CA PRO A 153 -3.69 -19.13 -0.35
C PRO A 153 -3.33 -17.67 -0.05
N MET A 154 -2.64 -16.96 -0.97
CA MET A 154 -2.41 -15.53 -0.86
C MET A 154 -3.68 -14.73 -1.16
N MET A 155 -4.45 -15.13 -2.18
CA MET A 155 -5.76 -14.52 -2.50
C MET A 155 -6.80 -14.73 -1.40
N GLU A 156 -6.72 -15.86 -0.70
CA GLU A 156 -7.55 -16.17 0.47
C GLU A 156 -7.11 -15.41 1.75
N GLY A 157 -6.07 -14.57 1.66
CA GLY A 157 -5.54 -13.83 2.81
C GLY A 157 -4.89 -14.70 3.89
N ARG A 158 -4.64 -15.99 3.62
CA ARG A 158 -3.96 -16.90 4.55
C ARG A 158 -2.45 -16.75 4.54
N TRP A 159 -1.87 -16.37 3.40
CA TRP A 159 -0.44 -16.18 3.22
C TRP A 159 -0.12 -14.75 2.84
N GLN A 160 0.88 -14.17 3.51
CA GLN A 160 1.37 -12.82 3.27
C GLN A 160 2.42 -12.80 2.15
N GLY A 161 2.25 -11.91 1.16
CA GLY A 161 3.31 -11.60 0.22
C GLY A 161 4.20 -10.47 0.72
N THR A 162 5.49 -10.49 0.37
CA THR A 162 6.43 -9.40 0.68
C THR A 162 7.43 -9.18 -0.44
N MET A 163 8.11 -8.03 -0.41
CA MET A 163 9.26 -7.74 -1.28
C MET A 163 10.52 -7.53 -0.45
N ALA A 164 11.58 -8.28 -0.75
CA ALA A 164 12.83 -8.27 -0.02
C ALA A 164 14.01 -7.87 -0.92
N LEU A 165 14.30 -6.55 -0.98
CA LEU A 165 15.35 -5.98 -1.84
C LEU A 165 16.56 -5.52 -1.04
N THR A 166 16.33 -4.66 -0.06
CA THR A 166 17.34 -3.89 0.66
C THR A 166 18.18 -4.76 1.59
N GLU A 167 19.48 -4.52 1.58
CA GLU A 167 20.45 -5.12 2.50
C GLU A 167 21.15 -4.04 3.32
N PRO A 168 21.81 -4.36 4.45
CA PRO A 168 22.46 -3.35 5.30
C PRO A 168 23.41 -2.40 4.56
N GLN A 169 24.08 -2.89 3.51
CA GLN A 169 25.03 -2.12 2.69
C GLN A 169 24.44 -1.68 1.34
N ALA A 170 23.23 -2.10 0.96
CA ALA A 170 22.68 -1.92 -0.37
C ALA A 170 21.20 -1.53 -0.31
N GLY A 171 20.92 -0.22 -0.27
CA GLY A 171 19.58 0.35 -0.39
C GLY A 171 19.33 0.87 -1.79
N SER A 172 19.73 2.12 -2.08
CA SER A 172 19.61 2.69 -3.44
C SER A 172 20.56 2.04 -4.44
N SER A 173 21.71 1.52 -3.97
CA SER A 173 22.71 0.82 -4.80
C SER A 173 22.47 -0.69 -4.78
N LEU A 174 21.42 -1.16 -5.45
CA LEU A 174 21.11 -2.59 -5.54
C LEU A 174 22.17 -3.42 -6.27
N SER A 175 23.08 -2.77 -7.01
CA SER A 175 24.27 -3.40 -7.59
C SER A 175 25.13 -4.14 -6.57
N ASP A 176 25.05 -3.75 -5.29
CA ASP A 176 25.94 -4.20 -4.22
C ASP A 176 25.28 -5.25 -3.29
N ILE A 177 24.12 -5.79 -3.67
CA ILE A 177 23.49 -6.87 -2.88
C ILE A 177 24.43 -8.10 -2.84
N ARG A 178 24.44 -8.75 -1.69
CA ARG A 178 25.30 -9.90 -1.37
C ARG A 178 24.55 -11.21 -1.14
N THR A 179 23.21 -11.16 -1.00
CA THR A 179 22.39 -12.37 -0.92
C THR A 179 22.64 -13.25 -2.15
N THR A 180 22.96 -14.52 -1.92
CA THR A 180 23.32 -15.49 -2.96
C THR A 180 22.25 -16.55 -3.13
N ALA A 181 22.22 -17.15 -4.32
CA ALA A 181 21.34 -18.26 -4.68
C ALA A 181 22.18 -19.35 -5.34
N ARG A 182 22.33 -20.50 -4.68
CA ARG A 182 23.07 -21.66 -5.20
C ARG A 182 22.10 -22.67 -5.78
N PRO A 183 22.22 -23.03 -7.07
CA PRO A 183 21.37 -24.04 -7.69
C PRO A 183 21.44 -25.40 -6.97
N THR A 184 20.32 -26.09 -6.86
CA THR A 184 20.19 -27.45 -6.36
C THR A 184 19.88 -28.47 -7.48
N PRO A 185 20.13 -29.77 -7.31
CA PRO A 185 19.89 -30.76 -8.36
C PRO A 185 18.42 -30.91 -8.79
N ASP A 186 17.47 -30.53 -7.94
CA ASP A 186 16.02 -30.57 -8.17
C ASP A 186 15.46 -29.29 -8.84
N GLY A 187 16.34 -28.34 -9.22
CA GLY A 187 15.96 -27.12 -9.91
C GLY A 187 15.55 -25.96 -9.01
N ALA A 188 15.58 -26.16 -7.68
CA ALA A 188 15.43 -25.08 -6.70
C ALA A 188 16.77 -24.36 -6.44
N PHE A 189 16.80 -23.48 -5.45
CA PHE A 189 18.01 -22.76 -5.04
C PHE A 189 18.13 -22.73 -3.51
N HIS A 190 19.34 -22.91 -3.01
CA HIS A 190 19.64 -22.56 -1.62
C HIS A 190 20.00 -21.08 -1.55
N ILE A 191 19.22 -20.34 -0.76
CA ILE A 191 19.38 -18.89 -0.57
C ILE A 191 20.14 -18.63 0.73
N SER A 192 21.13 -17.72 0.69
CA SER A 192 21.88 -17.30 1.86
C SER A 192 22.12 -15.78 1.83
N GLY A 193 21.83 -15.11 2.94
CA GLY A 193 21.99 -13.66 3.10
C GLY A 193 20.98 -13.05 4.04
N GLN A 194 20.84 -11.73 3.97
CA GLN A 194 19.93 -11.00 4.83
C GLN A 194 19.27 -9.82 4.11
N LYS A 195 18.07 -9.46 4.55
CA LYS A 195 17.29 -8.35 4.02
C LYS A 195 16.73 -7.50 5.17
N ILE A 196 16.85 -6.19 5.06
CA ILE A 196 16.36 -5.24 6.08
C ILE A 196 15.26 -4.35 5.54
N PHE A 197 14.50 -3.75 6.46
CA PHE A 197 13.35 -2.89 6.17
C PHE A 197 12.27 -3.59 5.34
N ILE A 198 12.08 -4.91 5.59
CA ILE A 198 11.11 -5.69 4.85
C ILE A 198 9.73 -5.48 5.45
N SER A 199 8.88 -4.84 4.67
CA SER A 199 7.49 -4.57 5.00
C SER A 199 6.69 -5.87 5.13
N ALA A 200 5.94 -6.02 6.22
CA ALA A 200 5.10 -7.19 6.52
C ALA A 200 5.86 -8.55 6.49
N GLY A 201 7.18 -8.54 6.75
CA GLY A 201 8.00 -9.75 6.64
C GLY A 201 7.65 -10.87 7.61
N GLU A 202 7.01 -10.54 8.73
CA GLU A 202 6.46 -11.48 9.69
C GLU A 202 5.39 -10.83 10.54
N HIS A 203 4.33 -11.57 10.90
CA HIS A 203 3.28 -11.21 11.84
C HIS A 203 2.36 -12.40 12.16
N GLU A 204 1.45 -12.23 13.14
CA GLU A 204 0.57 -13.31 13.61
C GLU A 204 -0.76 -13.43 12.84
N ALA A 205 -1.03 -12.57 11.86
CA ALA A 205 -2.32 -12.58 11.16
C ALA A 205 -2.41 -13.61 10.04
N CYS A 206 -1.27 -14.11 9.51
CA CYS A 206 -1.17 -15.09 8.43
C CYS A 206 -0.42 -16.34 8.87
N ASP A 207 -0.64 -17.43 8.12
CA ASP A 207 -0.05 -18.74 8.43
C ASP A 207 1.33 -18.93 7.76
N ASN A 208 1.60 -18.19 6.67
CA ASN A 208 2.86 -18.28 5.91
C ASN A 208 3.23 -16.92 5.29
N PHE A 209 4.49 -16.79 4.90
CA PHE A 209 5.06 -15.60 4.27
C PHE A 209 5.81 -15.97 3.01
N ILE A 210 5.51 -15.27 1.92
CA ILE A 210 6.09 -15.48 0.59
C ILE A 210 6.94 -14.26 0.24
N HIS A 211 8.27 -14.44 0.35
CA HIS A 211 9.23 -13.35 0.16
C HIS A 211 9.74 -13.32 -1.27
N LEU A 212 9.32 -12.31 -2.06
CA LEU A 212 9.90 -12.07 -3.38
C LEU A 212 11.24 -11.34 -3.20
N THR A 213 12.33 -12.08 -3.34
CA THR A 213 13.67 -11.68 -2.89
C THR A 213 14.64 -11.54 -4.06
N LEU A 214 15.37 -10.41 -4.12
CA LEU A 214 16.49 -10.23 -5.05
C LEU A 214 17.75 -10.92 -4.51
N ALA A 215 18.35 -11.78 -5.32
CA ALA A 215 19.62 -12.46 -4.99
C ALA A 215 20.48 -12.67 -6.23
N ARG A 216 21.74 -13.06 -6.04
CA ARG A 216 22.69 -13.41 -7.09
C ARG A 216 22.86 -14.92 -7.18
N ILE A 217 22.68 -15.47 -8.36
CA ILE A 217 23.06 -16.86 -8.64
C ILE A 217 24.59 -16.96 -8.55
N ASP A 218 25.09 -18.04 -7.98
CA ASP A 218 26.55 -18.31 -7.92
C ASP A 218 27.16 -18.21 -9.32
N GLY A 219 28.22 -17.40 -9.46
CA GLY A 219 28.88 -17.13 -10.74
C GLY A 219 28.19 -16.09 -11.64
N ALA A 220 27.12 -15.44 -11.19
CA ALA A 220 26.42 -14.39 -11.95
C ALA A 220 27.32 -13.16 -12.19
N PRO A 221 27.07 -12.40 -13.28
CA PRO A 221 27.79 -11.15 -13.53
C PRO A 221 27.68 -10.16 -12.37
N ALA A 222 28.73 -9.36 -12.16
CA ALA A 222 28.69 -8.27 -11.18
C ALA A 222 27.68 -7.17 -11.59
N GLY A 223 27.29 -6.36 -10.61
CA GLY A 223 26.36 -5.24 -10.82
C GLY A 223 24.90 -5.68 -11.00
N THR A 224 24.10 -4.81 -11.56
CA THR A 224 22.64 -5.02 -11.70
C THR A 224 22.27 -6.16 -12.66
N LYS A 225 23.15 -6.45 -13.63
CA LYS A 225 22.94 -7.53 -14.64
C LYS A 225 23.07 -8.94 -14.09
N GLY A 226 23.49 -9.14 -12.84
CA GLY A 226 23.56 -10.46 -12.22
C GLY A 226 22.47 -10.72 -11.19
N ILE A 227 21.47 -9.85 -11.09
CA ILE A 227 20.41 -9.96 -10.09
C ILE A 227 19.23 -10.73 -10.64
N SER A 228 18.82 -11.78 -9.91
CA SER A 228 17.63 -12.60 -10.19
C SER A 228 16.58 -12.44 -9.10
N LEU A 229 15.34 -12.79 -9.40
CA LEU A 229 14.22 -12.76 -8.46
C LEU A 229 13.88 -14.18 -8.02
N PHE A 230 13.66 -14.35 -6.72
CA PHE A 230 13.30 -15.62 -6.11
C PHE A 230 12.06 -15.49 -5.23
N LEU A 231 11.20 -16.49 -5.28
CA LEU A 231 10.12 -16.74 -4.35
C LEU A 231 10.65 -17.62 -3.23
N ILE A 232 10.62 -17.12 -2.00
CA ILE A 232 11.11 -17.82 -0.82
C ILE A 232 9.98 -17.90 0.20
N PRO A 233 9.34 -19.08 0.38
CA PRO A 233 8.34 -19.23 1.43
C PRO A 233 9.02 -19.39 2.80
N LYS A 234 8.43 -18.85 3.85
CA LYS A 234 8.89 -19.10 5.22
C LYS A 234 8.65 -20.56 5.63
N PHE A 235 7.54 -21.12 5.17
CA PHE A 235 7.21 -22.53 5.34
C PHE A 235 6.93 -23.14 3.96
N LEU A 236 7.59 -24.25 3.65
CA LEU A 236 7.38 -25.04 2.43
C LEU A 236 6.08 -25.85 2.56
N PRO A 237 5.14 -25.76 1.60
CA PRO A 237 4.00 -26.67 1.59
C PRO A 237 4.44 -28.09 1.24
N SER A 238 4.04 -29.08 2.05
CA SER A 238 4.27 -30.52 1.76
C SER A 238 3.16 -31.08 0.88
N ALA A 239 3.39 -32.26 0.32
CA ALA A 239 2.37 -32.97 -0.47
C ALA A 239 1.15 -33.37 0.39
N GLU A 240 1.32 -33.53 1.69
CA GLU A 240 0.26 -33.83 2.66
C GLU A 240 -0.52 -32.60 3.11
N GLY A 241 -0.09 -31.39 2.69
CA GLY A 241 -0.71 -30.09 3.06
C GLY A 241 -0.15 -29.45 4.33
N ASP A 242 0.87 -30.05 4.94
CA ASP A 242 1.57 -29.47 6.08
C ASP A 242 2.54 -28.37 5.66
N LEU A 243 2.87 -27.47 6.58
CA LEU A 243 3.84 -26.41 6.39
C LEU A 243 5.14 -26.75 7.12
N VAL A 244 6.22 -26.96 6.35
CA VAL A 244 7.56 -27.32 6.86
C VAL A 244 8.44 -26.07 6.92
N TYR A 245 9.05 -25.79 8.08
CA TYR A 245 9.91 -24.63 8.26
C TYR A 245 11.09 -24.58 7.28
N ASN A 246 11.27 -23.48 6.59
CA ASN A 246 12.24 -23.28 5.50
C ASN A 246 13.46 -22.43 5.92
N HIS A 247 13.78 -22.37 7.19
CA HIS A 247 14.94 -21.62 7.72
C HIS A 247 14.99 -20.15 7.26
N VAL A 248 13.82 -19.49 7.21
CA VAL A 248 13.67 -18.05 7.04
C VAL A 248 13.43 -17.44 8.40
N GLU A 249 14.39 -16.70 8.91
CA GLU A 249 14.35 -16.14 10.24
C GLU A 249 14.01 -14.65 10.19
N CYS A 250 13.06 -14.21 11.00
CA CYS A 250 12.90 -12.81 11.35
C CYS A 250 13.66 -12.56 12.65
N VAL A 251 14.65 -11.68 12.61
CA VAL A 251 15.54 -11.42 13.75
C VAL A 251 15.28 -10.08 14.44
N ALA A 252 14.50 -9.20 13.82
CA ALA A 252 14.11 -7.91 14.39
C ALA A 252 12.91 -7.28 13.68
N ASP A 253 12.21 -6.37 14.37
CA ASP A 253 11.33 -5.35 13.79
C ASP A 253 11.88 -3.96 14.08
N PHE A 254 11.88 -3.08 13.10
CA PHE A 254 12.38 -1.71 13.23
C PHE A 254 11.33 -0.79 13.83
N GLN A 255 11.65 -0.18 14.99
CA GLN A 255 10.81 0.85 15.58
C GLN A 255 10.85 2.13 14.73
N LYS A 256 9.69 2.69 14.40
CA LYS A 256 9.55 3.77 13.42
C LYS A 256 8.93 5.03 14.00
N MET A 257 9.16 6.14 13.31
CA MET A 257 8.53 7.43 13.59
C MET A 257 7.00 7.38 13.38
N GLY A 258 6.56 6.83 12.25
CA GLY A 258 5.17 6.68 11.83
C GLY A 258 4.88 5.28 11.32
N GLN A 259 3.61 5.04 10.92
CA GLN A 259 3.13 3.71 10.53
C GLN A 259 3.53 2.64 11.56
N ARG A 260 3.34 2.94 12.83
CA ARG A 260 3.85 2.12 13.93
C ARG A 260 3.09 0.80 14.08
N GLY A 261 1.88 0.70 13.52
CA GLY A 261 1.12 -0.54 13.41
C GLY A 261 1.54 -1.45 12.23
N TYR A 262 2.55 -1.06 11.44
CA TYR A 262 3.02 -1.79 10.27
C TYR A 262 4.39 -2.42 10.54
N ALA A 263 4.50 -3.76 10.42
CA ALA A 263 5.75 -4.49 10.65
C ALA A 263 6.79 -4.13 9.58
N THR A 264 8.02 -3.91 10.01
CA THR A 264 9.16 -3.62 9.13
C THR A 264 10.35 -4.41 9.65
N THR A 265 10.64 -5.55 9.01
CA THR A 265 11.45 -6.61 9.60
C THR A 265 12.86 -6.70 9.04
N HIS A 266 13.71 -7.42 9.77
CA HIS A 266 15.00 -7.91 9.34
C HIS A 266 14.90 -9.43 9.14
N LEU A 267 15.06 -9.88 7.90
CA LEU A 267 15.01 -11.28 7.51
C LEU A 267 16.40 -11.82 7.23
N VAL A 268 16.63 -13.07 7.65
CA VAL A 268 17.88 -13.80 7.45
C VAL A 268 17.55 -15.15 6.81
N PHE A 269 18.35 -15.54 5.82
CA PHE A 269 18.18 -16.76 5.04
C PHE A 269 19.42 -17.63 5.17
N GLY A 270 19.24 -18.92 5.47
CA GLY A 270 20.28 -19.94 5.38
C GLY A 270 21.27 -19.99 6.55
N GLU A 271 21.00 -19.34 7.69
CA GLU A 271 21.88 -19.42 8.88
C GLU A 271 21.64 -20.67 9.73
N THR A 272 20.37 -21.07 9.92
CA THR A 272 20.02 -22.23 10.76
C THR A 272 19.83 -23.52 9.98
N GLY A 273 19.86 -23.44 8.65
CA GLY A 273 19.71 -24.57 7.74
C GLY A 273 19.48 -24.08 6.31
N PRO A 274 19.38 -24.99 5.33
CA PRO A 274 19.20 -24.62 3.93
C PRO A 274 17.84 -23.95 3.71
N THR A 275 17.84 -22.69 3.28
CA THR A 275 16.63 -21.99 2.84
C THR A 275 16.39 -22.25 1.37
N VAL A 276 15.27 -22.86 1.02
CA VAL A 276 14.88 -23.18 -0.36
C VAL A 276 14.12 -21.99 -0.98
N GLY A 277 14.51 -21.61 -2.19
CA GLY A 277 13.84 -20.61 -3.00
C GLY A 277 13.65 -21.05 -4.44
N TYR A 278 12.65 -20.49 -5.11
CA TYR A 278 12.30 -20.79 -6.50
C TYR A 278 12.49 -19.56 -7.36
N MET A 279 13.10 -19.69 -8.53
CA MET A 279 13.31 -18.56 -9.44
C MET A 279 11.98 -18.08 -10.04
N VAL A 280 11.78 -16.76 -10.05
CA VAL A 280 10.63 -16.09 -10.68
C VAL A 280 11.14 -15.37 -11.93
N GLY A 281 10.55 -15.71 -13.09
CA GLY A 281 11.02 -15.22 -14.38
C GLY A 281 12.35 -15.84 -14.82
N GLU A 282 13.17 -15.06 -15.51
CA GLU A 282 14.45 -15.52 -16.09
C GLU A 282 15.64 -15.13 -15.21
N ALA A 283 16.70 -15.93 -15.26
CA ALA A 283 17.98 -15.61 -14.62
C ALA A 283 18.53 -14.26 -15.07
N HIS A 284 19.04 -13.47 -14.12
CA HIS A 284 19.62 -12.14 -14.37
C HIS A 284 18.63 -11.05 -14.82
N ARG A 285 17.32 -11.33 -14.75
CA ARG A 285 16.25 -10.38 -15.09
C ARG A 285 15.43 -9.90 -13.86
N GLY A 286 15.88 -10.23 -12.65
CA GLY A 286 15.12 -9.96 -11.43
C GLY A 286 14.76 -8.48 -11.23
N LEU A 287 15.65 -7.55 -11.60
CA LEU A 287 15.32 -6.11 -11.55
C LEU A 287 14.25 -5.72 -12.57
N ALA A 288 14.24 -6.30 -13.77
CA ALA A 288 13.22 -6.02 -14.78
C ALA A 288 11.83 -6.46 -14.30
N CYS A 289 11.72 -7.66 -13.72
CA CYS A 289 10.46 -8.12 -13.10
C CYS A 289 10.03 -7.19 -11.96
N MET A 290 10.96 -6.79 -11.10
CA MET A 290 10.68 -5.93 -9.96
C MET A 290 10.29 -4.49 -10.38
N PHE A 291 10.81 -3.97 -11.49
CA PHE A 291 10.46 -2.64 -12.00
C PHE A 291 9.00 -2.52 -12.42
N GLN A 292 8.38 -3.58 -12.92
CA GLN A 292 6.95 -3.57 -13.24
C GLN A 292 6.13 -3.24 -11.99
N MET A 293 6.40 -3.92 -10.89
CA MET A 293 5.75 -3.65 -9.61
C MET A 293 6.14 -2.28 -9.02
N MET A 294 7.39 -1.85 -9.18
CA MET A 294 7.84 -0.54 -8.68
C MET A 294 7.12 0.63 -9.32
N ASN A 295 6.70 0.55 -10.58
CA ASN A 295 5.92 1.62 -11.21
C ASN A 295 4.51 1.71 -10.61
N ALA A 296 3.86 0.58 -10.39
CA ALA A 296 2.59 0.53 -9.65
C ALA A 296 2.76 1.03 -8.22
N ALA A 297 3.83 0.63 -7.52
CA ALA A 297 4.15 1.09 -6.18
C ALA A 297 4.39 2.61 -6.10
N ARG A 298 4.96 3.25 -7.13
CA ARG A 298 5.13 4.71 -7.17
C ARG A 298 3.79 5.45 -7.21
N ILE A 299 2.82 4.96 -7.99
CA ILE A 299 1.46 5.50 -8.00
C ILE A 299 0.82 5.30 -6.63
N ALA A 300 0.92 4.09 -6.06
CA ALA A 300 0.38 3.76 -4.74
C ALA A 300 0.97 4.65 -3.62
N VAL A 301 2.27 4.98 -3.65
CA VAL A 301 2.87 5.90 -2.66
C VAL A 301 2.27 7.30 -2.75
N GLY A 302 2.08 7.85 -3.96
CA GLY A 302 1.38 9.13 -4.14
C GLY A 302 -0.07 9.08 -3.68
N GLN A 303 -0.76 7.98 -3.98
CA GLN A 303 -2.11 7.69 -3.52
C GLN A 303 -2.20 7.67 -1.99
N THR A 304 -1.31 6.94 -1.31
CA THR A 304 -1.25 6.86 0.16
C THR A 304 -1.03 8.25 0.76
N ALA A 305 -0.14 9.06 0.20
CA ALA A 305 0.08 10.42 0.66
C ALA A 305 -1.19 11.29 0.55
N ALA A 306 -1.90 11.21 -0.56
CA ALA A 306 -3.16 11.94 -0.77
C ALA A 306 -4.27 11.44 0.17
N ALA A 307 -4.35 10.12 0.42
CA ALA A 307 -5.30 9.49 1.32
C ALA A 307 -5.08 9.90 2.80
N ILE A 308 -3.83 9.88 3.27
CA ILE A 308 -3.46 10.37 4.61
C ILE A 308 -3.80 11.86 4.75
N ALA A 309 -3.48 12.67 3.72
CA ALA A 309 -3.80 14.09 3.74
C ALA A 309 -5.32 14.34 3.76
N SER A 310 -6.13 13.53 3.06
CA SER A 310 -7.59 13.57 3.10
C SER A 310 -8.11 13.30 4.52
N ALA A 311 -7.60 12.25 5.18
CA ALA A 311 -8.00 11.93 6.55
C ALA A 311 -7.65 13.07 7.52
N ALA A 312 -6.45 13.64 7.42
CA ALA A 312 -6.02 14.78 8.22
C ALA A 312 -6.87 16.04 7.98
N TYR A 313 -7.21 16.31 6.71
CA TYR A 313 -8.10 17.41 6.33
C TYR A 313 -9.47 17.29 6.97
N HIS A 314 -10.14 16.16 6.79
CA HIS A 314 -11.47 15.93 7.36
C HIS A 314 -11.46 16.02 8.88
N TYR A 315 -10.40 15.53 9.51
CA TYR A 315 -10.22 15.62 10.95
C TYR A 315 -10.06 17.08 11.42
N SER A 316 -9.22 17.85 10.74
CA SER A 316 -9.01 19.28 11.04
C SER A 316 -10.24 20.15 10.70
N LEU A 317 -10.96 19.82 9.63
CA LEU A 317 -12.21 20.50 9.25
C LEU A 317 -13.27 20.34 10.33
N ASN A 318 -13.46 19.13 10.86
CA ASN A 318 -14.41 18.86 11.92
C ASN A 318 -14.02 19.60 13.21
N TYR A 319 -12.75 19.57 13.57
CA TYR A 319 -12.25 20.33 14.71
C TYR A 319 -12.48 21.84 14.54
N ALA A 320 -12.20 22.39 13.37
CA ALA A 320 -12.37 23.81 13.09
C ALA A 320 -13.84 24.27 13.15
N ARG A 321 -14.80 23.39 12.85
CA ARG A 321 -16.24 23.67 12.96
C ARG A 321 -16.73 23.71 14.39
N GLU A 322 -16.13 22.95 15.29
CA GLU A 322 -16.60 22.80 16.68
C GLU A 322 -15.79 23.63 17.68
N ARG A 323 -14.52 23.91 17.41
CA ARG A 323 -13.62 24.60 18.34
C ARG A 323 -13.90 26.10 18.39
N PRO A 324 -14.41 26.67 19.50
CA PRO A 324 -14.53 28.12 19.68
C PRO A 324 -13.17 28.70 20.14
N GLN A 325 -12.74 29.78 19.49
CA GLN A 325 -11.57 30.55 19.88
C GLN A 325 -11.60 31.94 19.27
N GLY A 326 -11.38 32.94 20.09
CA GLY A 326 -11.36 34.34 19.66
C GLY A 326 -12.73 34.86 19.14
N ARG A 327 -12.70 36.01 18.51
CA ARG A 327 -13.89 36.71 17.94
C ARG A 327 -13.58 37.14 16.53
N HIS A 328 -14.59 37.54 15.78
CA HIS A 328 -14.36 38.12 14.46
C HIS A 328 -13.44 39.34 14.57
N ILE A 329 -12.54 39.55 13.63
CA ILE A 329 -11.50 40.58 13.68
C ILE A 329 -12.06 42.01 13.89
N LEU A 330 -13.28 42.25 13.46
CA LEU A 330 -13.99 43.52 13.63
C LEU A 330 -14.76 43.62 14.96
N GLU A 331 -14.92 42.53 15.71
CA GLU A 331 -15.61 42.53 17.01
C GLU A 331 -14.63 42.95 18.11
N LYS A 332 -14.91 44.04 18.75
CA LYS A 332 -14.09 44.66 19.81
C LYS A 332 -14.64 44.46 21.21
N ASP A 333 -15.89 44.01 21.33
CA ASP A 333 -16.52 43.75 22.62
C ASP A 333 -16.00 42.43 23.21
N PRO A 334 -15.23 42.45 24.33
CA PRO A 334 -14.71 41.25 24.96
C PRO A 334 -15.79 40.38 25.61
N LEU A 335 -17.01 40.87 25.79
CA LEU A 335 -18.13 40.13 26.38
C LEU A 335 -18.90 39.30 25.34
N LYS A 336 -18.69 39.51 24.04
CA LYS A 336 -19.28 38.68 23.02
C LYS A 336 -18.73 37.25 23.06
N PRO A 337 -19.54 36.23 22.73
CA PRO A 337 -19.08 34.85 22.72
C PRO A 337 -17.97 34.62 21.69
N GLN A 338 -17.13 33.66 21.97
CA GLN A 338 -16.14 33.14 20.99
C GLN A 338 -16.85 32.48 19.80
N ILE A 339 -16.20 32.49 18.65
CA ILE A 339 -16.71 31.88 17.41
C ILE A 339 -15.92 30.63 17.06
N PRO A 340 -16.51 29.66 16.33
CA PRO A 340 -15.77 28.54 15.78
C PRO A 340 -14.60 29.00 14.90
N ILE A 341 -13.43 28.36 15.05
CA ILE A 341 -12.21 28.83 14.39
C ILE A 341 -12.29 28.77 12.86
N ILE A 342 -13.17 27.98 12.29
CA ILE A 342 -13.43 27.96 10.84
C ILE A 342 -13.88 29.32 10.29
N ARG A 343 -14.36 30.23 11.15
CA ARG A 343 -14.74 31.58 10.76
C ARG A 343 -13.58 32.55 10.63
N HIS A 344 -12.37 32.18 11.08
CA HIS A 344 -11.17 32.99 10.91
C HIS A 344 -10.59 32.79 9.50
N ALA A 345 -10.15 33.89 8.90
CA ALA A 345 -9.69 33.90 7.50
C ALA A 345 -8.50 32.95 7.25
N ASP A 346 -7.54 32.91 8.18
CA ASP A 346 -6.35 32.05 8.04
C ASP A 346 -6.68 30.55 8.14
N ILE A 347 -7.61 30.19 9.03
CA ILE A 347 -8.11 28.80 9.11
C ILE A 347 -8.79 28.39 7.80
N ARG A 348 -9.62 29.26 7.21
CA ARG A 348 -10.24 29.00 5.91
C ARG A 348 -9.20 28.84 4.81
N ARG A 349 -8.18 29.70 4.80
CA ARG A 349 -7.06 29.58 3.83
C ARG A 349 -6.38 28.22 3.93
N MET A 350 -6.03 27.78 5.15
CA MET A 350 -5.42 26.46 5.37
C MET A 350 -6.31 25.32 4.93
N LEU A 351 -7.61 25.36 5.25
CA LEU A 351 -8.56 24.32 4.84
C LEU A 351 -8.78 24.28 3.32
N LEU A 352 -8.88 25.44 2.67
CA LEU A 352 -9.01 25.52 1.21
C LEU A 352 -7.75 25.00 0.50
N ALA A 353 -6.56 25.37 0.98
CA ALA A 353 -5.30 24.87 0.42
C ALA A 353 -5.22 23.34 0.51
N GLN A 354 -5.59 22.75 1.65
CA GLN A 354 -5.65 21.30 1.83
C GLN A 354 -6.64 20.66 0.85
N LYS A 355 -7.87 21.21 0.74
CA LYS A 355 -8.90 20.66 -0.16
C LYS A 355 -8.44 20.69 -1.62
N CYS A 356 -7.92 21.81 -2.10
CA CYS A 356 -7.40 21.93 -3.47
C CYS A 356 -6.27 20.91 -3.74
N PHE A 357 -5.36 20.75 -2.80
CA PHE A 357 -4.29 19.78 -2.91
C PHE A 357 -4.83 18.34 -3.00
N ILE A 358 -5.75 17.95 -2.13
CA ILE A 358 -6.31 16.59 -2.06
C ILE A 358 -7.06 16.24 -3.33
N GLU A 359 -7.97 17.11 -3.78
CA GLU A 359 -8.75 16.88 -5.00
C GLU A 359 -7.86 16.81 -6.25
N GLY A 360 -6.88 17.70 -6.36
CA GLY A 360 -5.91 17.68 -7.45
C GLY A 360 -5.04 16.42 -7.44
N SER A 361 -4.63 15.97 -6.24
CA SER A 361 -3.85 14.73 -6.09
C SER A 361 -4.68 13.49 -6.44
N PHE A 362 -5.93 13.41 -5.97
CA PHE A 362 -6.83 12.31 -6.31
C PHE A 362 -7.12 12.26 -7.81
N SER A 363 -7.35 13.42 -8.45
CA SER A 363 -7.54 13.49 -9.90
C SER A 363 -6.30 13.01 -10.67
N LEU A 364 -5.09 13.44 -10.26
CA LEU A 364 -3.84 12.98 -10.86
C LEU A 364 -3.61 11.47 -10.69
N VAL A 365 -3.89 10.95 -9.50
CA VAL A 365 -3.82 9.50 -9.21
C VAL A 365 -4.81 8.74 -10.10
N THR A 366 -6.08 9.18 -10.15
CA THR A 366 -7.13 8.54 -10.96
C THR A 366 -6.76 8.52 -12.45
N GLU A 367 -6.20 9.63 -12.97
CA GLU A 367 -5.71 9.65 -14.36
C GLU A 367 -4.62 8.60 -14.60
N CYS A 368 -3.63 8.51 -13.72
CA CYS A 368 -2.58 7.49 -13.85
C CYS A 368 -3.14 6.06 -13.78
N LEU A 369 -4.10 5.80 -12.89
CA LEU A 369 -4.75 4.49 -12.77
C LEU A 369 -5.56 4.14 -14.03
N LYS A 370 -6.31 5.11 -14.57
CA LYS A 370 -7.04 4.95 -15.84
C LYS A 370 -6.07 4.65 -17.00
N LEU A 371 -4.92 5.30 -17.02
CA LEU A 371 -3.88 5.01 -18.04
C LEU A 371 -3.31 3.59 -17.91
N VAL A 372 -3.19 3.04 -16.70
CA VAL A 372 -2.81 1.63 -16.48
C VAL A 372 -3.85 0.69 -17.12
N ASP A 373 -5.13 0.96 -16.88
CA ASP A 373 -6.21 0.16 -17.49
C ASP A 373 -6.24 0.31 -19.01
N LEU A 374 -6.10 1.53 -19.54
CA LEU A 374 -6.08 1.80 -20.97
C LEU A 374 -4.88 1.15 -21.66
N GLU A 375 -3.69 1.16 -21.06
CA GLU A 375 -2.52 0.46 -21.60
C GLU A 375 -2.79 -1.05 -21.75
N LYS A 376 -3.53 -1.64 -20.78
CA LYS A 376 -3.86 -3.07 -20.77
C LYS A 376 -4.91 -3.48 -21.82
N ILE A 377 -5.86 -2.57 -22.14
CA ILE A 377 -7.00 -2.89 -23.03
C ILE A 377 -6.92 -2.28 -24.43
N SER A 378 -6.01 -1.35 -24.66
CA SER A 378 -5.83 -0.71 -25.99
C SER A 378 -4.76 -1.42 -26.80
N GLU A 379 -4.76 -1.15 -28.11
CA GLU A 379 -3.77 -1.66 -29.06
C GLU A 379 -3.16 -0.51 -29.89
N GLY A 380 -2.03 -0.76 -30.55
CA GLY A 380 -1.42 0.14 -31.51
C GLY A 380 -1.01 1.50 -30.93
N GLU A 381 -1.46 2.59 -31.57
CA GLU A 381 -1.07 3.96 -31.19
C GLU A 381 -1.72 4.40 -29.85
N ASP A 382 -2.94 3.97 -29.57
CA ASP A 382 -3.62 4.32 -28.30
C ASP A 382 -2.92 3.67 -27.10
N GLN A 383 -2.51 2.42 -27.20
CA GLN A 383 -1.72 1.74 -26.18
C GLN A 383 -0.38 2.45 -25.97
N ARG A 384 0.31 2.78 -27.05
CA ARG A 384 1.58 3.50 -27.00
C ARG A 384 1.43 4.85 -26.33
N ARG A 385 0.37 5.60 -26.64
CA ARG A 385 0.06 6.90 -26.04
C ARG A 385 -0.19 6.77 -24.55
N ALA A 386 -1.03 5.81 -24.13
CA ALA A 386 -1.32 5.56 -22.72
C ALA A 386 -0.02 5.26 -21.94
N ARG A 387 0.83 4.37 -22.47
CA ARG A 387 2.12 4.03 -21.87
C ARG A 387 3.05 5.22 -21.72
N LEU A 388 3.26 6.00 -22.79
CA LEU A 388 4.17 7.15 -22.76
C LEU A 388 3.70 8.24 -21.77
N LEU A 389 2.39 8.48 -21.71
CA LEU A 389 1.82 9.43 -20.76
C LEU A 389 1.94 8.91 -19.33
N LEU A 390 1.73 7.62 -19.09
CA LEU A 390 1.91 6.99 -17.78
C LEU A 390 3.38 7.06 -17.34
N GLU A 391 4.34 6.78 -18.22
CA GLU A 391 5.78 6.92 -17.95
C GLU A 391 6.14 8.36 -17.54
N LEU A 392 5.59 9.37 -18.21
CA LEU A 392 5.78 10.78 -17.89
C LEU A 392 5.18 11.14 -16.52
N LEU A 393 3.97 10.68 -16.24
CA LEU A 393 3.22 11.05 -15.02
C LEU A 393 3.67 10.27 -13.78
N THR A 394 4.22 9.08 -13.92
CA THR A 394 4.62 8.22 -12.78
C THR A 394 5.55 8.91 -11.77
N PRO A 395 6.63 9.62 -12.15
CA PRO A 395 7.42 10.37 -11.18
C PRO A 395 6.67 11.55 -10.56
N ILE A 396 5.77 12.17 -11.30
CA ILE A 396 4.98 13.32 -10.85
C ILE A 396 3.94 12.87 -9.81
N VAL A 397 3.19 11.79 -10.11
CA VAL A 397 2.16 11.25 -9.21
C VAL A 397 2.74 10.69 -7.90
N LYS A 398 4.01 10.26 -7.90
CA LYS A 398 4.73 9.91 -6.67
C LYS A 398 5.15 11.16 -5.90
N THR A 399 5.83 12.09 -6.57
CA THR A 399 6.53 13.20 -5.89
C THR A 399 5.59 14.29 -5.42
N TYR A 400 4.66 14.75 -6.27
CA TYR A 400 3.77 15.86 -5.94
C TYR A 400 2.88 15.57 -4.72
N PRO A 401 2.10 14.45 -4.68
CA PRO A 401 1.29 14.14 -3.50
C PRO A 401 2.13 13.89 -2.24
N SER A 402 3.32 13.31 -2.36
CA SER A 402 4.18 13.04 -1.21
C SER A 402 4.73 14.31 -0.57
N GLU A 403 5.27 15.22 -1.35
CA GLU A 403 5.88 16.47 -0.87
C GLU A 403 4.82 17.48 -0.39
N GLU A 404 3.82 17.75 -1.21
CA GLU A 404 2.75 18.69 -0.85
C GLU A 404 1.80 18.12 0.21
N GLY A 405 1.65 16.79 0.27
CA GLY A 405 0.91 16.12 1.33
C GLY A 405 1.45 16.38 2.72
N ILE A 406 2.77 16.41 2.88
CA ILE A 406 3.41 16.78 4.16
C ILE A 406 3.01 18.21 4.55
N ARG A 407 3.01 19.16 3.60
CA ARG A 407 2.57 20.54 3.85
C ARG A 407 1.10 20.62 4.21
N SER A 408 0.25 19.85 3.51
CA SER A 408 -1.18 19.75 3.79
C SER A 408 -1.44 19.24 5.21
N VAL A 409 -0.82 18.15 5.60
CA VAL A 409 -0.97 17.55 6.95
C VAL A 409 -0.36 18.46 8.03
N SER A 410 0.73 19.19 7.74
CA SER A 410 1.29 20.21 8.64
C SER A 410 0.27 21.33 8.92
N GLN A 411 -0.47 21.76 7.90
CA GLN A 411 -1.57 22.74 8.08
C GLN A 411 -2.72 22.16 8.90
N ALA A 412 -3.08 20.89 8.66
CA ALA A 412 -4.09 20.19 9.46
C ALA A 412 -3.70 20.17 10.94
N LEU A 413 -2.46 19.79 11.26
CA LEU A 413 -1.89 19.81 12.61
C LEU A 413 -1.94 21.21 13.21
N GLN A 414 -1.56 22.25 12.45
CA GLN A 414 -1.57 23.66 12.89
C GLN A 414 -2.95 24.12 13.29
N ILE A 415 -4.03 23.69 12.61
CA ILE A 415 -5.42 24.03 12.93
C ILE A 415 -5.80 23.58 14.35
N PHE A 416 -5.24 22.48 14.86
CA PHE A 416 -5.46 22.03 16.23
C PHE A 416 -4.73 22.87 17.28
N GLY A 417 -3.80 23.77 16.88
CA GLY A 417 -2.95 24.51 17.81
C GLY A 417 -2.12 23.57 18.68
N GLY A 418 -2.02 23.87 19.98
CA GLY A 418 -1.24 23.02 20.92
C GLY A 418 -1.71 21.56 20.97
N TYR A 419 -3.01 21.30 20.80
CA TYR A 419 -3.55 19.95 20.77
C TYR A 419 -3.04 19.12 19.56
N GLY A 420 -2.69 19.75 18.45
CA GLY A 420 -2.11 19.06 17.30
C GLY A 420 -0.77 18.38 17.61
N TYR A 421 -0.06 18.86 18.63
CA TYR A 421 1.24 18.33 19.07
C TYR A 421 1.13 17.27 20.16
N THR A 422 -0.06 17.07 20.75
CA THR A 422 -0.29 16.10 21.82
C THR A 422 -0.76 14.74 21.27
N MET A 423 -0.55 13.68 22.04
CA MET A 423 -1.03 12.33 21.72
C MET A 423 -2.55 12.16 21.91
N ASP A 424 -3.25 13.17 22.45
CA ASP A 424 -4.69 13.13 22.66
C ASP A 424 -5.45 13.12 21.34
N PHE A 425 -4.89 13.77 20.29
CA PHE A 425 -5.46 13.88 18.96
C PHE A 425 -4.59 13.18 17.92
N ASP A 426 -5.22 12.68 16.86
CA ASP A 426 -4.54 11.92 15.81
C ASP A 426 -3.78 12.82 14.80
N ALA A 427 -3.88 14.15 14.93
CA ALA A 427 -3.23 15.09 14.00
C ALA A 427 -1.71 14.84 13.90
N GLN A 428 -1.04 14.56 15.03
CA GLN A 428 0.38 14.24 15.05
C GLN A 428 0.69 12.86 14.43
N GLN A 429 -0.25 11.90 14.49
CA GLN A 429 -0.08 10.58 13.87
C GLN A 429 -0.07 10.71 12.34
N TYR A 430 -1.03 11.41 11.74
CA TYR A 430 -1.03 11.67 10.28
C TYR A 430 0.27 12.33 9.82
N TYR A 431 0.82 13.27 10.60
CA TYR A 431 2.08 13.95 10.27
C TYR A 431 3.29 13.01 10.32
N ARG A 432 3.33 12.08 11.26
CA ARG A 432 4.39 11.07 11.35
C ARG A 432 4.27 10.03 10.23
N ASP A 433 3.05 9.59 9.95
CA ASP A 433 2.78 8.54 8.95
C ASP A 433 3.09 8.99 7.53
N ILE A 434 2.69 10.21 7.14
CA ILE A 434 2.89 10.69 5.77
C ILE A 434 4.37 10.90 5.42
N ARG A 435 5.25 11.09 6.43
CA ARG A 435 6.65 11.44 6.17
C ARG A 435 7.40 10.38 5.35
N ILE A 436 7.05 9.12 5.45
CA ILE A 436 7.71 8.04 4.70
C ILE A 436 7.41 8.10 3.20
N MET A 437 6.37 8.80 2.77
CA MET A 437 5.94 8.85 1.37
C MET A 437 6.85 9.74 0.49
N ALA A 438 7.55 10.71 1.06
CA ALA A 438 8.44 11.63 0.34
C ALA A 438 9.78 11.01 -0.06
#